data_77dedf089e20edffad6c523912fb6b7c
#
_entry.id   77dedf089e20edffad6c523912fb6b7c
#
_cell.length_a   1.000
_cell.length_b   1.000
_cell.length_c   1.000
_cell.angle_alpha   90.00
_cell.angle_beta   90.00
_cell.angle_gamma   90.00
#
_symmetry.space_group_name_H-M   'P 1'
#
loop_
_entity.id
_entity.type
_entity.pdbx_description
1 polymer ?
#
loop_
_entity_poly.entity_id
_entity_poly.type
_entity_poly.pdbx_seq_one_letter_code
_entity_poly.pdbx_strand_id
1 'polypeptide(L)'
;MDAIQLELCKDLEHISQRKKKQNIILFFGRDTFSDNSKYLYLYMQAHCKAFQVIWCSTCAPLIQQLRQHDLPCFLMTEDEKATHSLFLEAAIAVFCINPLEVTRGNLTPLACLKGAMSLQLWHGVGLKRLDLAHCASAIAATPADGKARTPTAPARRAAAVCASTRLAKHPRMIRQ
;
A
#
# COMPACT_ATOMS: atom_id res chain seq x y z
N MET A 1 2.56 10.71 19.88
CA MET A 1 3.85 10.59 19.16
C MET A 1 4.75 11.68 19.73
N ASP A 2 5.90 11.32 20.26
CA ASP A 2 6.87 12.28 20.78
C ASP A 2 7.70 12.93 19.65
N ALA A 3 8.45 13.98 19.98
CA ALA A 3 9.25 14.72 19.00
C ALA A 3 10.37 13.87 18.37
N ILE A 4 10.94 12.94 19.13
CA ILE A 4 12.00 12.04 18.67
C ILE A 4 11.46 11.07 17.63
N GLN A 5 10.30 10.49 17.88
CA GLN A 5 9.65 9.56 16.94
C GLN A 5 9.23 10.26 15.65
N LEU A 6 8.79 11.51 15.74
CA LEU A 6 8.45 12.31 14.55
C LEU A 6 9.69 12.58 13.69
N GLU A 7 10.81 12.93 14.31
CA GLU A 7 12.06 13.18 13.59
C GLU A 7 12.58 11.89 12.91
N LEU A 8 12.57 10.77 13.63
CA LEU A 8 12.90 9.46 13.04
C LEU A 8 12.04 9.14 11.81
N CYS A 9 10.74 9.40 11.86
CA CYS A 9 9.87 9.17 10.71
C CYS A 9 10.27 10.05 9.51
N LYS A 10 10.61 11.31 9.73
CA LYS A 10 11.07 12.21 8.65
C LYS A 10 12.37 11.73 8.03
N ASP A 11 13.33 11.29 8.83
CA ASP A 11 14.60 10.76 8.35
C ASP A 11 14.37 9.50 7.51
N LEU A 12 13.53 8.58 7.97
CA LEU A 12 13.17 7.37 7.22
C LEU A 12 12.43 7.68 5.92
N GLU A 13 11.54 8.66 5.89
CA GLU A 13 10.90 9.14 4.66
C GLU A 13 11.94 9.66 3.66
N HIS A 14 12.89 10.46 4.12
CA HIS A 14 13.98 10.99 3.29
C HIS A 14 14.87 9.87 2.72
N ILE A 15 15.24 8.91 3.55
CA ILE A 15 16.03 7.74 3.14
C ILE A 15 15.23 6.92 2.11
N SER A 16 13.95 6.66 2.38
CA SER A 16 13.08 5.88 1.51
C SER A 16 12.94 6.48 0.11
N GLN A 17 12.81 7.81 0.02
CA GLN A 17 12.65 8.51 -1.27
C GLN A 17 13.93 8.50 -2.12
N ARG A 18 15.10 8.42 -1.49
CA ARG A 18 16.40 8.44 -2.18
C ARG A 18 16.94 7.05 -2.47
N LYS A 19 16.53 6.04 -1.68
CA LYS A 19 17.01 4.65 -1.85
C LYS A 19 16.49 4.06 -3.15
N LYS A 20 17.40 3.48 -3.93
CA LYS A 20 17.04 2.70 -5.13
C LYS A 20 16.13 1.52 -4.72
N LYS A 21 14.97 1.45 -5.32
CA LYS A 21 13.99 0.38 -5.06
C LYS A 21 14.36 -0.88 -5.82
N GLN A 22 14.11 -2.03 -5.19
CA GLN A 22 14.23 -3.35 -5.79
C GLN A 22 12.88 -3.80 -6.36
N ASN A 23 12.88 -4.84 -7.17
CA ASN A 23 11.66 -5.42 -7.73
C ASN A 23 10.89 -6.22 -6.65
N ILE A 24 10.46 -5.55 -5.60
CA ILE A 24 9.70 -6.14 -4.48
C ILE A 24 8.33 -5.49 -4.43
N ILE A 25 7.29 -6.33 -4.36
CA ILE A 25 5.91 -5.92 -4.11
C ILE A 25 5.47 -6.45 -2.76
N LEU A 26 5.07 -5.57 -1.87
CA LEU A 26 4.53 -5.91 -0.57
C LEU A 26 3.00 -5.85 -0.60
N PHE A 27 2.35 -6.88 -0.10
CA PHE A 27 0.91 -6.96 0.05
C PHE A 27 0.51 -6.90 1.50
N PHE A 28 -0.52 -6.13 1.79
CA PHE A 28 -1.05 -5.92 3.12
C PHE A 28 -2.55 -6.17 3.12
N GLY A 29 -3.03 -6.82 4.17
CA GLY A 29 -4.44 -7.09 4.41
C GLY A 29 -4.77 -7.02 5.90
N ARG A 30 -5.94 -7.54 6.25
CA ARG A 30 -6.33 -7.74 7.66
C ARG A 30 -5.55 -8.89 8.28
N ASP A 31 -5.85 -9.20 9.54
CA ASP A 31 -5.30 -10.36 10.25
C ASP A 31 -5.78 -11.71 9.66
N THR A 32 -6.42 -11.68 8.51
CA THR A 32 -6.89 -12.83 7.73
C THR A 32 -6.39 -12.73 6.29
N PHE A 33 -6.14 -13.89 5.66
CA PHE A 33 -5.79 -13.95 4.23
C PHE A 33 -7.06 -13.85 3.39
N SER A 34 -7.50 -12.63 3.14
CA SER A 34 -8.80 -12.34 2.51
C SER A 34 -8.74 -11.08 1.64
N ASP A 35 -9.89 -10.67 1.13
CA ASP A 35 -10.10 -9.45 0.36
C ASP A 35 -9.36 -9.39 -0.99
N ASN A 36 -9.45 -8.25 -1.65
CA ASN A 36 -8.85 -8.01 -2.95
C ASN A 36 -7.34 -8.20 -2.99
N SER A 37 -6.65 -7.90 -1.88
CA SER A 37 -5.20 -8.12 -1.76
C SER A 37 -4.83 -9.59 -1.91
N LYS A 38 -5.61 -10.54 -1.33
CA LYS A 38 -5.37 -11.99 -1.47
C LYS A 38 -5.40 -12.41 -2.94
N TYR A 39 -6.43 -12.04 -3.67
CA TYR A 39 -6.59 -12.48 -5.05
C TYR A 39 -5.52 -11.92 -5.96
N LEU A 40 -5.18 -10.64 -5.79
CA LEU A 40 -4.10 -10.02 -6.55
C LEU A 40 -2.74 -10.62 -6.18
N TYR A 41 -2.49 -10.86 -4.89
CA TYR A 41 -1.26 -11.51 -4.42
C TYR A 41 -1.08 -12.89 -5.07
N LEU A 42 -2.09 -13.76 -5.03
CA LEU A 42 -2.03 -15.10 -5.62
C LEU A 42 -1.83 -15.03 -7.14
N TYR A 43 -2.51 -14.11 -7.82
CA TYR A 43 -2.32 -13.87 -9.26
C TYR A 43 -0.89 -13.45 -9.58
N MET A 44 -0.33 -12.50 -8.83
CA MET A 44 1.04 -12.01 -9.02
C MET A 44 2.08 -13.09 -8.74
N GLN A 45 1.88 -13.94 -7.72
CA GLN A 45 2.73 -15.09 -7.45
C GLN A 45 2.78 -16.06 -8.63
N ALA A 46 1.65 -16.35 -9.24
CA ALA A 46 1.56 -17.27 -10.35
C ALA A 46 2.15 -16.71 -11.66
N HIS A 47 1.96 -15.43 -11.94
CA HIS A 47 2.18 -14.87 -13.27
C HIS A 47 3.32 -13.86 -13.36
N CYS A 48 3.73 -13.23 -12.27
CA CYS A 48 4.74 -12.17 -12.28
C CYS A 48 6.09 -12.67 -11.75
N LYS A 49 6.96 -13.10 -12.65
CA LYS A 49 8.31 -13.57 -12.27
C LYS A 49 9.37 -12.45 -12.14
N ALA A 50 9.03 -11.24 -12.60
CA ALA A 50 9.93 -10.09 -12.56
C ALA A 50 10.03 -9.44 -11.16
N PHE A 51 9.08 -9.76 -10.27
CA PHE A 51 9.01 -9.21 -8.92
C PHE A 51 9.01 -10.32 -7.87
N GLN A 52 9.66 -10.03 -6.76
CA GLN A 52 9.46 -10.77 -5.51
C GLN A 52 8.19 -10.24 -4.85
N VAL A 53 7.21 -11.11 -4.69
CA VAL A 53 5.88 -10.75 -4.15
C VAL A 53 5.76 -11.33 -2.75
N ILE A 54 5.53 -10.49 -1.73
CA ILE A 54 5.56 -10.88 -0.32
C ILE A 54 4.29 -10.40 0.38
N TRP A 55 3.63 -11.29 1.12
CA TRP A 55 2.54 -10.93 2.04
C TRP A 55 3.09 -10.51 3.40
N CYS A 56 2.81 -9.30 3.84
CA CYS A 56 3.25 -8.76 5.13
C CYS A 56 2.09 -8.68 6.12
N SER A 57 2.30 -9.14 7.35
CA SER A 57 1.32 -9.05 8.43
C SER A 57 1.99 -8.95 9.79
N THR A 58 1.27 -8.38 10.77
CA THR A 58 1.63 -8.42 12.20
C THR A 58 1.03 -9.64 12.91
N CYS A 59 0.20 -10.45 12.23
CA CYS A 59 -0.50 -11.61 12.76
C CYS A 59 0.35 -12.87 12.58
N ALA A 60 1.03 -13.33 13.64
CA ALA A 60 1.89 -14.51 13.60
C ALA A 60 1.14 -15.79 13.17
N PRO A 61 -0.09 -16.11 13.66
CA PRO A 61 -0.84 -17.28 13.20
C PRO A 61 -1.11 -17.25 11.68
N LEU A 62 -1.44 -16.09 11.11
CA LEU A 62 -1.63 -15.95 9.67
C LEU A 62 -0.34 -16.25 8.89
N ILE A 63 0.78 -15.67 9.33
CA ILE A 63 2.09 -15.91 8.69
C ILE A 63 2.49 -17.38 8.78
N GLN A 64 2.25 -18.03 9.91
CA GLN A 64 2.51 -19.47 10.05
C GLN A 64 1.67 -20.30 9.08
N GLN A 65 0.40 -19.97 8.91
CA GLN A 65 -0.49 -20.63 7.94
C GLN A 65 0.03 -20.42 6.50
N LEU A 66 0.43 -19.20 6.12
CA LEU A 66 0.96 -18.94 4.78
C LEU A 66 2.26 -19.69 4.52
N ARG A 67 3.16 -19.80 5.52
CA ARG A 67 4.40 -20.60 5.44
C ARG A 67 4.11 -22.09 5.20
N GLN A 68 3.07 -22.64 5.82
CA GLN A 68 2.63 -24.04 5.60
C GLN A 68 2.16 -24.32 4.16
N HIS A 69 1.77 -23.29 3.43
CA HIS A 69 1.37 -23.37 2.03
C HIS A 69 2.46 -22.86 1.06
N ASP A 70 3.71 -22.76 1.51
CA ASP A 70 4.85 -22.27 0.72
C ASP A 70 4.62 -20.89 0.07
N LEU A 71 3.77 -20.06 0.70
CA LEU A 71 3.49 -18.71 0.22
C LEU A 71 4.50 -17.72 0.80
N PRO A 72 5.20 -16.94 -0.04
CA PRO A 72 6.15 -15.92 0.42
C PRO A 72 5.49 -14.89 1.33
N CYS A 73 5.89 -14.87 2.58
CA CYS A 73 5.30 -14.00 3.59
C CYS A 73 6.33 -13.52 4.61
N PHE A 74 6.01 -12.43 5.29
CA PHE A 74 6.89 -11.75 6.23
C PHE A 74 6.11 -11.33 7.49
N LEU A 75 6.64 -11.70 8.67
CA LEU A 75 6.09 -11.28 9.96
C LEU A 75 6.74 -9.96 10.39
N MET A 76 5.98 -8.88 10.37
CA MET A 76 6.47 -7.53 10.65
C MET A 76 6.91 -7.30 12.11
N THR A 77 6.47 -8.16 13.03
CA THR A 77 6.74 -8.04 14.48
C THR A 77 7.93 -8.90 14.94
N GLU A 78 8.51 -9.71 14.06
CA GLU A 78 9.59 -10.62 14.40
C GLU A 78 10.95 -9.89 14.51
N ASP A 79 11.22 -9.00 13.55
CA ASP A 79 12.43 -8.18 13.52
C ASP A 79 12.12 -6.80 12.92
N GLU A 80 12.24 -5.78 13.74
CA GLU A 80 11.98 -4.40 13.33
C GLU A 80 13.00 -3.90 12.30
N LYS A 81 14.26 -4.26 12.44
CA LYS A 81 15.31 -3.84 11.49
C LYS A 81 15.11 -4.50 10.13
N ALA A 82 14.79 -5.80 10.12
CA ALA A 82 14.46 -6.50 8.89
C ALA A 82 13.20 -5.92 8.22
N THR A 83 12.20 -5.54 9.01
CA THR A 83 10.98 -4.85 8.51
C THR A 83 11.33 -3.53 7.84
N HIS A 84 12.13 -2.69 8.49
CA HIS A 84 12.56 -1.41 7.92
C HIS A 84 13.37 -1.61 6.63
N SER A 85 14.33 -2.55 6.63
CA SER A 85 15.14 -2.85 5.44
C SER A 85 14.28 -3.28 4.27
N LEU A 86 13.39 -4.25 4.46
CA LEU A 86 12.48 -4.75 3.43
C LEU A 86 11.58 -3.64 2.86
N PHE A 87 11.04 -2.78 3.74
CA PHE A 87 10.13 -1.70 3.33
C PHE A 87 10.87 -0.57 2.61
N LEU A 88 12.08 -0.25 3.02
CA LEU A 88 12.94 0.72 2.34
C LEU A 88 13.30 0.26 0.91
N GLU A 89 13.36 -1.03 0.65
CA GLU A 89 13.73 -1.63 -0.63
C GLU A 89 12.55 -1.87 -1.56
N ALA A 90 11.35 -1.98 -1.03
CA ALA A 90 10.16 -2.26 -1.82
C ALA A 90 9.84 -1.18 -2.85
N ALA A 91 9.52 -1.60 -4.08
CA ALA A 91 9.07 -0.70 -5.15
C ALA A 91 7.57 -0.39 -5.05
N ILE A 92 6.78 -1.36 -4.61
CA ILE A 92 5.31 -1.26 -4.58
C ILE A 92 4.78 -1.76 -3.24
N ALA A 93 3.82 -1.04 -2.68
CA ALA A 93 3.06 -1.42 -1.49
C ALA A 93 1.56 -1.45 -1.84
N VAL A 94 0.91 -2.60 -1.66
CA VAL A 94 -0.49 -2.84 -2.02
C VAL A 94 -1.33 -3.02 -0.76
N PHE A 95 -2.33 -2.18 -0.58
CA PHE A 95 -3.22 -2.19 0.59
C PHE A 95 -4.66 -2.44 0.19
N CYS A 96 -5.42 -3.19 1.00
CA CYS A 96 -6.87 -3.26 0.91
C CYS A 96 -7.58 -2.57 2.09
N ILE A 97 -6.83 -2.22 3.13
CA ILE A 97 -7.30 -1.49 4.31
C ILE A 97 -6.44 -0.25 4.54
N ASN A 98 -6.79 0.56 5.53
CA ASN A 98 -6.00 1.71 5.92
C ASN A 98 -4.59 1.26 6.34
N PRO A 99 -3.51 1.84 5.78
CA PRO A 99 -2.13 1.50 6.14
C PRO A 99 -1.83 1.61 7.64
N LEU A 100 -2.45 2.54 8.37
CA LEU A 100 -2.30 2.66 9.81
C LEU A 100 -2.86 1.45 10.57
N GLU A 101 -3.93 0.82 10.08
CA GLU A 101 -4.46 -0.40 10.67
C GLU A 101 -3.48 -1.56 10.50
N VAL A 102 -2.84 -1.67 9.33
CA VAL A 102 -1.84 -2.70 9.03
C VAL A 102 -0.66 -2.65 9.99
N THR A 103 -0.20 -1.44 10.31
CA THR A 103 0.96 -1.23 11.20
C THR A 103 0.56 -1.06 12.67
N ARG A 104 -0.72 -1.25 13.00
CA ARG A 104 -1.27 -1.04 14.36
C ARG A 104 -0.94 0.34 14.92
N GLY A 105 -0.98 1.36 14.06
CA GLY A 105 -0.68 2.75 14.41
C GLY A 105 0.81 3.10 14.44
N ASN A 106 1.72 2.16 14.18
CA ASN A 106 3.15 2.46 14.09
C ASN A 106 3.46 3.14 12.75
N LEU A 107 3.91 4.39 12.81
CA LEU A 107 4.22 5.20 11.62
C LEU A 107 5.59 4.88 11.01
N THR A 108 6.51 4.33 11.78
CA THR A 108 7.90 4.08 11.36
C THR A 108 7.97 3.17 10.12
N PRO A 109 7.27 2.02 10.06
CA PRO A 109 7.24 1.20 8.85
C PRO A 109 6.62 1.92 7.65
N LEU A 110 5.60 2.77 7.87
CA LEU A 110 4.97 3.55 6.80
C LEU A 110 5.92 4.62 6.23
N ALA A 111 6.72 5.24 7.10
CA ALA A 111 7.77 6.17 6.68
C ALA A 111 8.79 5.48 5.75
N CYS A 112 9.14 4.22 6.03
CA CYS A 112 10.00 3.40 5.17
C CYS A 112 9.41 3.14 3.79
N LEU A 113 8.09 3.16 3.63
CA LEU A 113 7.39 2.95 2.35
C LEU A 113 7.18 4.23 1.53
N LYS A 114 7.56 5.42 2.05
CA LYS A 114 7.28 6.70 1.39
C LYS A 114 7.82 6.82 -0.04
N GLY A 115 8.92 6.16 -0.35
CA GLY A 115 9.49 6.11 -1.69
C GLY A 115 8.91 5.01 -2.59
N ALA A 116 8.07 4.11 -2.06
CA ALA A 116 7.39 3.08 -2.84
C ALA A 116 6.13 3.63 -3.53
N MET A 117 5.74 3.01 -4.64
CA MET A 117 4.41 3.23 -5.22
C MET A 117 3.36 2.59 -4.31
N SER A 118 2.41 3.38 -3.83
CA SER A 118 1.29 2.88 -3.02
C SER A 118 0.06 2.62 -3.88
N LEU A 119 -0.51 1.43 -3.76
CA LEU A 119 -1.74 1.01 -4.43
C LEU A 119 -2.80 0.64 -3.39
N GLN A 120 -3.94 1.33 -3.43
CA GLN A 120 -5.08 1.04 -2.56
C GLN A 120 -6.17 0.31 -3.36
N LEU A 121 -6.50 -0.93 -2.97
CA LEU A 121 -7.48 -1.77 -3.67
C LEU A 121 -8.91 -1.61 -3.15
N TRP A 122 -9.07 -1.25 -1.87
CA TRP A 122 -10.34 -1.22 -1.15
C TRP A 122 -11.06 -2.58 -1.14
N HIS A 123 -12.21 -2.66 -0.43
CA HIS A 123 -13.00 -3.90 -0.28
C HIS A 123 -14.05 -4.09 -1.38
N GLY A 124 -14.14 -3.14 -2.34
CA GLY A 124 -15.15 -3.12 -3.41
C GLY A 124 -15.75 -1.74 -3.62
N VAL A 125 -16.87 -1.65 -4.36
CA VAL A 125 -17.60 -0.41 -4.55
C VAL A 125 -18.31 -0.05 -3.24
N GLY A 126 -17.86 1.02 -2.59
CA GLY A 126 -18.48 1.51 -1.35
C GLY A 126 -19.87 2.06 -1.61
N LEU A 127 -20.87 1.51 -0.93
CA LEU A 127 -22.22 2.08 -0.86
C LEU A 127 -22.29 3.25 0.15
N LYS A 128 -21.25 3.41 0.98
CA LYS A 128 -21.12 4.50 1.95
C LYS A 128 -20.30 5.64 1.37
N ARG A 129 -20.55 6.86 1.83
CA ARG A 129 -19.66 7.99 1.57
C ARG A 129 -18.29 7.67 2.14
N LEU A 130 -17.28 7.65 1.28
CA LEU A 130 -15.89 7.45 1.70
C LEU A 130 -15.36 8.77 2.28
N ASP A 131 -14.43 8.68 3.23
CA ASP A 131 -13.77 9.83 3.86
C ASP A 131 -13.13 10.80 2.85
N LEU A 132 -12.81 10.31 1.65
CA LEU A 132 -12.34 11.14 0.52
C LEU A 132 -13.33 12.26 0.14
N ALA A 133 -14.65 12.08 0.37
CA ALA A 133 -15.63 13.12 0.14
C ALA A 133 -15.48 14.28 1.13
N HIS A 134 -15.06 14.01 2.37
CA HIS A 134 -14.75 15.03 3.37
C HIS A 134 -13.45 15.77 3.05
N CYS A 135 -12.44 15.08 2.51
CA CYS A 135 -11.20 15.72 2.06
C CYS A 135 -11.45 16.68 0.90
N ALA A 136 -12.30 16.32 -0.06
CA ALA A 136 -12.68 17.20 -1.17
C ALA A 136 -13.40 18.46 -0.69
N SER A 137 -14.29 18.34 0.29
CA SER A 137 -14.99 19.48 0.89
C SER A 137 -14.05 20.39 1.70
N ALA A 138 -13.08 19.82 2.40
CA ALA A 138 -12.07 20.59 3.14
C ALA A 138 -11.12 21.36 2.19
N ILE A 139 -10.77 20.78 1.05
CA ILE A 139 -9.94 21.44 0.03
C ILE A 139 -10.73 22.60 -0.65
N ALA A 140 -12.04 22.41 -0.89
CA ALA A 140 -12.89 23.44 -1.46
C ALA A 140 -13.20 24.60 -0.49
N ALA A 141 -13.11 24.36 0.82
CA ALA A 141 -13.33 25.36 1.87
C ALA A 141 -12.10 26.21 2.20
N THR A 142 -10.94 25.92 1.63
CA THR A 142 -9.73 26.73 1.81
C THR A 142 -9.89 28.02 0.98
N PRO A 143 -9.85 29.25 1.56
CA PRO A 143 -9.94 30.47 0.78
C PRO A 143 -8.83 30.50 -0.26
N ALA A 144 -9.17 30.86 -1.47
CA ALA A 144 -8.24 31.02 -2.57
C ALA A 144 -7.36 32.25 -2.34
N ASP A 145 -6.32 32.12 -1.53
CA ASP A 145 -5.20 33.04 -1.57
C ASP A 145 -4.46 32.76 -2.88
N GLY A 146 -4.57 33.69 -3.81
CA GLY A 146 -4.29 33.63 -5.23
C GLY A 146 -2.88 33.22 -5.67
N LYS A 147 -2.38 32.06 -5.24
CA LYS A 147 -1.20 31.43 -5.82
C LYS A 147 -1.53 29.97 -6.13
N ALA A 148 -1.88 29.70 -7.38
CA ALA A 148 -2.03 28.36 -7.94
C ALA A 148 -0.72 27.57 -7.77
N ARG A 149 -0.68 26.65 -6.79
CA ARG A 149 0.36 25.65 -6.73
C ARG A 149 0.02 24.58 -7.76
N THR A 150 0.79 24.52 -8.84
CA THR A 150 0.74 23.42 -9.80
C THR A 150 0.96 22.09 -9.08
N PRO A 151 0.11 21.06 -9.30
CA PRO A 151 0.30 19.75 -8.68
C PRO A 151 1.64 19.15 -9.12
N THR A 152 2.45 18.72 -8.18
CA THR A 152 3.71 18.03 -8.43
C THR A 152 3.48 16.69 -9.15
N ALA A 153 4.42 16.27 -9.99
CA ALA A 153 4.34 15.09 -10.86
C ALA A 153 3.80 13.78 -10.24
N PRO A 154 3.99 13.44 -8.94
CA PRO A 154 3.41 12.24 -8.33
C PRO A 154 1.89 12.25 -8.22
N ALA A 155 1.25 13.43 -8.03
CA ALA A 155 -0.20 13.52 -7.94
C ALA A 155 -0.91 13.24 -9.28
N ARG A 156 -0.27 13.55 -10.41
CA ARG A 156 -0.80 13.24 -11.75
C ARG A 156 -0.77 11.75 -12.08
N ARG A 157 0.22 10.99 -11.56
CA ARG A 157 0.30 9.53 -11.77
C ARG A 157 -0.76 8.76 -10.99
N ALA A 158 -1.08 9.16 -9.77
CA ALA A 158 -2.14 8.53 -8.98
C ALA A 158 -3.53 8.72 -9.63
N ALA A 159 -3.82 9.88 -10.20
CA ALA A 159 -5.07 10.13 -10.92
C ALA A 159 -5.18 9.34 -12.24
N ALA A 160 -4.08 9.12 -12.96
CA ALA A 160 -4.06 8.34 -14.20
C ALA A 160 -4.29 6.84 -13.97
N VAL A 161 -3.77 6.28 -12.88
CA VAL A 161 -4.00 4.87 -12.50
C VAL A 161 -5.46 4.64 -12.10
N CYS A 162 -6.09 5.59 -11.41
CA CYS A 162 -7.51 5.50 -11.04
C CYS A 162 -8.45 5.62 -12.26
N ALA A 163 -8.04 6.31 -13.33
CA ALA A 163 -8.81 6.44 -14.57
C ALA A 163 -8.71 5.20 -15.49
N SER A 164 -7.56 4.51 -15.50
CA SER A 164 -7.34 3.32 -16.35
C SER A 164 -8.09 2.09 -15.85
N THR A 165 -8.42 1.99 -14.56
CA THR A 165 -9.21 0.89 -13.99
C THR A 165 -10.72 0.98 -14.31
N ARG A 166 -11.21 2.09 -14.88
CA ARG A 166 -12.62 2.21 -15.32
C ARG A 166 -12.92 1.57 -16.68
N LEU A 167 -11.93 1.14 -17.44
CA LEU A 167 -12.10 0.65 -18.82
C LEU A 167 -12.06 -0.88 -19.00
N ALA A 168 -11.88 -1.66 -17.93
CA ALA A 168 -11.96 -3.12 -18.00
C ALA A 168 -13.35 -3.64 -17.58
N LYS A 169 -14.42 -3.22 -18.28
CA LYS A 169 -15.74 -3.88 -18.22
C LYS A 169 -15.88 -4.85 -19.38
N HIS A 170 -16.10 -6.09 -19.00
CA HIS A 170 -16.59 -7.27 -19.73
C HIS A 170 -15.64 -8.02 -20.69
N PRO A 171 -15.29 -9.27 -20.37
CA PRO A 171 -15.29 -10.34 -21.35
C PRO A 171 -16.67 -11.03 -21.35
N ARG A 172 -17.24 -11.16 -22.56
CA ARG A 172 -18.45 -11.92 -22.85
C ARG A 172 -18.28 -13.37 -22.39
N MET A 173 -19.26 -13.88 -21.66
CA MET A 173 -19.43 -15.32 -21.49
C MET A 173 -19.63 -15.97 -22.87
N ILE A 174 -18.70 -16.82 -23.27
CA ILE A 174 -18.91 -17.77 -24.36
C ILE A 174 -19.56 -18.99 -23.73
N ARG A 175 -20.78 -19.26 -24.15
CA ARG A 175 -21.45 -20.55 -23.90
C ARG A 175 -20.76 -21.63 -24.73
N GLN A 176 -20.37 -22.70 -24.12
CA GLN A 176 -20.54 -24.11 -24.58
C GLN A 176 -20.68 -25.01 -23.37
#